data_1eaf0aa13e53e826c0df7f655221bef3
#
_entry.id   1eaf0aa13e53e826c0df7f655221bef3
#
_cell.length_a   1.000
_cell.length_b   1.000
_cell.length_c   1.000
_cell.angle_alpha   90.00
_cell.angle_beta   90.00
_cell.angle_gamma   90.00
#
_symmetry.space_group_name_H-M   'P 1'
#
loop_
_entity.id
_entity.type
_entity.pdbx_description
1 polymer ?
#
loop_
_entity_poly.entity_id
_entity_poly.type
_entity_poly.pdbx_seq_one_letter_code
_entity_poly.pdbx_strand_id
1 'polypeptide(L)'
;MSAKKAKATGKVVLKRAAGLEACSGWDFKAHPTRKTRVGLYISKKVGVAVISAPKGVTTPEGIGIGSTMKQVKKAYPRLRYVTGTGRPYVSVPGNPKAYYEFFPEKGIVTGLALGLGTQDCVS
;
A
#
# COMPACT_ATOMS: atom_id res chain seq x y z
N MET A 1 7.61 -0.34 -12.00
CA MET A 1 8.86 -1.16 -11.95
C MET A 1 8.47 -2.62 -11.96
N SER A 2 9.05 -3.40 -12.86
CA SER A 2 8.78 -4.84 -12.95
C SER A 2 9.41 -5.62 -11.79
N ALA A 3 8.95 -6.87 -11.60
CA ALA A 3 9.53 -7.78 -10.59
C ALA A 3 11.03 -8.00 -10.82
N LYS A 4 11.44 -8.17 -12.08
CA LYS A 4 12.83 -8.34 -12.45
C LYS A 4 13.69 -7.14 -12.03
N LYS A 5 13.23 -5.92 -12.30
CA LYS A 5 13.93 -4.69 -11.93
C LYS A 5 13.95 -4.50 -10.41
N ALA A 6 12.84 -4.78 -9.73
CA ALA A 6 12.77 -4.68 -8.27
C ALA A 6 13.75 -5.66 -7.60
N LYS A 7 13.78 -6.92 -8.07
CA LYS A 7 14.73 -7.93 -7.57
C LYS A 7 16.18 -7.48 -7.79
N ALA A 8 16.48 -6.87 -8.92
CA ALA A 8 17.83 -6.40 -9.25
C ALA A 8 18.33 -5.30 -8.29
N THR A 9 17.43 -4.57 -7.62
CA THR A 9 17.84 -3.56 -6.62
C THR A 9 18.48 -4.18 -5.38
N GLY A 10 18.22 -5.46 -5.11
CA GLY A 10 18.67 -6.13 -3.88
C GLY A 10 17.93 -5.69 -2.62
N LYS A 11 16.89 -4.86 -2.74
CA LYS A 11 16.16 -4.27 -1.60
C LYS A 11 14.87 -5.00 -1.26
N VAL A 12 14.46 -5.98 -2.08
CA VAL A 12 13.23 -6.74 -1.89
C VAL A 12 13.51 -8.25 -1.92
N VAL A 13 12.67 -9.00 -1.22
CA VAL A 13 12.77 -10.46 -1.12
C VAL A 13 11.43 -11.06 -1.53
N LEU A 14 11.46 -12.05 -2.43
CA LEU A 14 10.25 -12.77 -2.84
C LEU A 14 9.72 -13.61 -1.67
N LYS A 15 8.43 -13.48 -1.37
CA LYS A 15 7.73 -14.28 -0.36
C LYS A 15 6.70 -15.22 -0.98
N ARG A 16 6.04 -14.78 -2.02
CA ARG A 16 4.99 -15.55 -2.69
C ARG A 16 5.10 -15.35 -4.19
N ALA A 17 5.45 -16.43 -4.90
CA ALA A 17 5.46 -16.38 -6.35
C ALA A 17 4.04 -16.23 -6.89
N ALA A 18 3.89 -15.53 -8.02
CA ALA A 18 2.58 -15.31 -8.62
C ALA A 18 1.96 -16.62 -9.13
N GLY A 19 2.77 -17.52 -9.68
CA GLY A 19 2.22 -18.71 -10.36
C GLY A 19 1.27 -18.28 -11.46
N LEU A 20 0.01 -18.72 -11.38
CA LEU A 20 -1.04 -18.36 -12.34
C LEU A 20 -1.77 -17.05 -11.96
N GLU A 21 -1.47 -16.48 -10.80
CA GLU A 21 -2.10 -15.24 -10.35
C GLU A 21 -1.45 -14.01 -11.00
N ALA A 22 -2.13 -12.87 -10.89
CA ALA A 22 -1.66 -11.62 -11.47
C ALA A 22 -0.41 -11.06 -10.79
N CYS A 23 -0.25 -11.30 -9.49
CA CYS A 23 0.74 -10.61 -8.67
C CYS A 23 1.56 -11.55 -7.81
N SER A 24 2.84 -11.20 -7.64
CA SER A 24 3.73 -11.80 -6.64
C SER A 24 3.79 -10.93 -5.39
N GLY A 25 4.05 -11.56 -4.25
CA GLY A 25 4.17 -10.88 -2.96
C GLY A 25 5.63 -10.85 -2.49
N TRP A 26 6.06 -9.72 -1.98
CA TRP A 26 7.44 -9.42 -1.60
C TRP A 26 7.50 -8.70 -0.27
N ASP A 27 8.66 -8.76 0.37
CA ASP A 27 8.98 -7.89 1.48
C ASP A 27 10.12 -6.96 1.10
N PHE A 28 10.17 -5.78 1.71
CA PHE A 28 11.39 -4.99 1.76
C PHE A 28 12.35 -5.66 2.74
N LYS A 29 13.61 -5.81 2.38
CA LYS A 29 14.62 -6.38 3.29
C LYS A 29 14.72 -5.63 4.60
N ALA A 30 14.59 -4.30 4.55
CA ALA A 30 14.66 -3.44 5.73
C ALA A 30 13.43 -3.54 6.63
N HIS A 31 12.31 -4.07 6.13
CA HIS A 31 11.03 -4.11 6.83
C HIS A 31 10.33 -5.46 6.60
N PRO A 32 10.86 -6.55 7.14
CA PRO A 32 10.23 -7.86 6.97
C PRO A 32 8.85 -7.90 7.64
N THR A 33 7.90 -8.56 6.99
CA THR A 33 6.56 -8.75 7.53
C THR A 33 6.39 -10.16 8.07
N ARG A 34 5.25 -10.41 8.72
CA ARG A 34 4.89 -11.74 9.22
C ARG A 34 4.79 -12.74 8.06
N LYS A 35 4.93 -14.02 8.35
CA LYS A 35 4.91 -15.12 7.37
C LYS A 35 3.73 -15.06 6.40
N THR A 36 2.54 -14.66 6.87
CA THR A 36 1.31 -14.60 6.08
C THR A 36 1.05 -13.25 5.40
N ARG A 37 1.95 -12.28 5.56
CA ARG A 37 1.80 -10.94 5.00
C ARG A 37 2.92 -10.63 4.01
N VAL A 38 2.70 -9.60 3.21
CA VAL A 38 3.71 -9.08 2.27
C VAL A 38 3.77 -7.56 2.39
N GLY A 39 4.95 -7.00 2.16
CA GLY A 39 5.17 -5.55 2.17
C GLY A 39 4.79 -4.86 0.87
N LEU A 40 4.81 -5.59 -0.25
CA LEU A 40 4.38 -5.05 -1.53
C LEU A 40 3.92 -6.17 -2.46
N TYR A 41 3.10 -5.78 -3.43
CA TYR A 41 2.68 -6.64 -4.54
C TYR A 41 3.27 -6.12 -5.85
N ILE A 42 3.76 -7.04 -6.68
CA ILE A 42 4.26 -6.73 -8.01
C ILE A 42 3.40 -7.49 -9.03
N SER A 43 2.70 -6.72 -9.86
CA SER A 43 1.85 -7.24 -10.93
C SER A 43 2.68 -7.61 -12.14
N LYS A 44 2.32 -8.72 -12.80
CA LYS A 44 2.89 -9.10 -14.10
C LYS A 44 2.62 -8.03 -15.16
N LYS A 45 1.49 -7.34 -15.05
CA LYS A 45 1.00 -6.38 -16.03
C LYS A 45 1.49 -4.95 -15.75
N VAL A 46 1.43 -4.49 -14.51
CA VAL A 46 1.70 -3.09 -14.19
C VAL A 46 2.95 -2.85 -13.36
N GLY A 47 3.66 -3.90 -12.95
CA GLY A 47 4.85 -3.78 -12.10
C GLY A 47 4.49 -3.57 -10.63
N VAL A 48 5.32 -2.84 -9.88
CA VAL A 48 5.03 -2.53 -8.48
C VAL A 48 3.67 -1.83 -8.41
N ALA A 49 2.72 -2.48 -7.78
CA ALA A 49 1.31 -2.10 -7.85
C ALA A 49 0.75 -1.61 -6.51
N VAL A 50 1.14 -2.23 -5.41
CA VAL A 50 0.68 -1.89 -4.06
C VAL A 50 1.85 -1.99 -3.09
N ILE A 51 2.02 -0.97 -2.26
CA ILE A 51 3.05 -0.94 -1.20
C ILE A 51 2.34 -0.70 0.13
N SER A 52 2.61 -1.56 1.12
CA SER A 52 2.16 -1.34 2.49
C SER A 52 3.22 -0.55 3.23
N ALA A 53 2.83 0.58 3.84
CA ALA A 53 3.76 1.42 4.58
C ALA A 53 4.18 0.72 5.88
N PRO A 54 5.49 0.61 6.16
CA PRO A 54 5.95 0.16 7.46
C PRO A 54 5.61 1.17 8.56
N LYS A 55 5.58 0.70 9.81
CA LYS A 55 5.46 1.59 10.97
C LYS A 55 6.61 2.61 10.97
N GLY A 56 6.30 3.88 11.20
CA GLY A 56 7.28 4.95 11.19
C GLY A 56 7.43 5.65 9.85
N VAL A 57 6.91 5.08 8.76
CA VAL A 57 6.87 5.72 7.45
C VAL A 57 5.57 6.51 7.32
N THR A 58 5.67 7.78 6.94
CA THR A 58 4.52 8.67 6.79
C THR A 58 4.39 9.18 5.36
N THR A 59 3.17 9.61 5.01
CA THR A 59 2.96 10.37 3.79
C THR A 59 3.59 11.76 3.91
N PRO A 60 3.80 12.51 2.81
CA PRO A 60 4.26 13.89 2.88
C PRO A 60 3.40 14.78 3.78
N GLU A 61 2.10 14.46 3.92
CA GLU A 61 1.17 15.17 4.79
C GLU A 61 1.24 14.73 6.25
N GLY A 62 2.18 13.83 6.59
CA GLY A 62 2.44 13.43 7.97
C GLY A 62 1.55 12.29 8.50
N ILE A 63 0.86 11.57 7.65
CA ILE A 63 -0.03 10.48 8.04
C ILE A 63 0.69 9.13 7.95
N GLY A 64 0.57 8.33 8.99
CA GLY A 64 1.12 6.98 9.05
C GLY A 64 0.40 6.11 10.07
N ILE A 65 0.92 4.92 10.31
CA ILE A 65 0.39 4.03 11.35
C ILE A 65 0.47 4.74 12.70
N GLY A 66 -0.64 4.78 13.43
CA GLY A 66 -0.77 5.51 14.69
C GLY A 66 -1.47 6.87 14.57
N SER A 67 -1.62 7.40 13.37
CA SER A 67 -2.40 8.63 13.15
C SER A 67 -3.87 8.39 13.48
N THR A 68 -4.56 9.43 13.96
CA THR A 68 -6.00 9.37 14.19
C THR A 68 -6.77 9.62 12.91
N MET A 69 -8.00 9.11 12.81
CA MET A 69 -8.86 9.41 11.67
C MET A 69 -9.19 10.91 11.57
N LYS A 70 -9.20 11.61 12.69
CA LYS A 70 -9.35 13.07 12.70
C LYS A 70 -8.19 13.75 11.95
N GLN A 71 -6.97 13.29 12.19
CA GLN A 71 -5.78 13.78 11.48
C GLN A 71 -5.84 13.45 9.98
N VAL A 72 -6.29 12.24 9.63
CA VAL A 72 -6.44 11.82 8.23
C VAL A 72 -7.45 12.72 7.51
N LYS A 73 -8.61 12.97 8.09
CA LYS A 73 -9.65 13.83 7.50
C LYS A 73 -9.16 15.27 7.32
N LYS A 74 -8.37 15.76 8.27
CA LYS A 74 -7.79 17.12 8.18
C LYS A 74 -6.75 17.20 7.07
N ALA A 75 -5.89 16.17 6.95
CA ALA A 75 -4.84 16.15 5.93
C ALA A 75 -5.41 15.93 4.52
N TYR A 76 -6.49 15.17 4.41
CA TYR A 76 -7.11 14.80 3.12
C TYR A 76 -8.60 15.15 3.11
N PRO A 77 -8.96 16.43 2.81
CA PRO A 77 -10.37 16.84 2.79
C PRO A 77 -11.23 16.12 1.75
N ARG A 78 -10.59 15.52 0.72
CA ARG A 78 -11.27 14.78 -0.34
C ARG A 78 -11.37 13.28 -0.07
N LEU A 79 -11.16 12.86 1.17
CA LEU A 79 -11.23 11.47 1.57
C LEU A 79 -12.57 10.85 1.15
N ARG A 80 -12.49 9.63 0.59
CA ARG A 80 -13.65 8.83 0.19
C ARG A 80 -13.65 7.51 0.95
N TYR A 81 -14.72 6.74 0.80
CA TYR A 81 -14.89 5.47 1.49
C TYR A 81 -15.29 4.39 0.49
N VAL A 82 -14.64 3.23 0.57
CA VAL A 82 -14.95 2.09 -0.30
C VAL A 82 -16.36 1.58 0.03
N THR A 83 -17.20 1.45 -1.00
CA THR A 83 -18.55 0.88 -0.85
C THR A 83 -18.46 -0.54 -0.33
N GLY A 84 -19.22 -0.85 0.70
CA GLY A 84 -19.24 -2.18 1.34
C GLY A 84 -18.31 -2.29 2.53
N THR A 85 -17.02 -2.02 2.39
CA THR A 85 -16.05 -2.13 3.49
C THR A 85 -15.96 -0.87 4.34
N GLY A 86 -16.26 0.30 3.75
CA GLY A 86 -16.12 1.60 4.40
C GLY A 86 -14.68 2.04 4.60
N ARG A 87 -13.70 1.36 4.01
CA ARG A 87 -12.30 1.76 4.16
C ARG A 87 -12.05 3.13 3.54
N PRO A 88 -11.40 4.05 4.27
CA PRO A 88 -11.06 5.37 3.73
C PRO A 88 -9.96 5.28 2.68
N TYR A 89 -10.10 6.04 1.61
CA TYR A 89 -9.06 6.17 0.60
C TYR A 89 -9.08 7.57 0.00
N VAL A 90 -7.98 7.95 -0.64
CA VAL A 90 -7.85 9.27 -1.29
C VAL A 90 -6.81 9.17 -2.40
N SER A 91 -7.01 9.90 -3.49
CA SER A 91 -5.97 10.05 -4.51
C SER A 91 -4.75 10.74 -3.91
N VAL A 92 -3.55 10.28 -4.30
CA VAL A 92 -2.31 10.92 -3.87
C VAL A 92 -2.30 12.36 -4.37
N PRO A 93 -2.11 13.37 -3.51
CA PRO A 93 -2.02 14.76 -3.95
C PRO A 93 -0.95 14.92 -5.03
N GLY A 94 -1.33 15.50 -6.17
CA GLY A 94 -0.43 15.68 -7.30
C GLY A 94 -0.22 14.44 -8.18
N ASN A 95 -0.79 13.29 -7.83
CA ASN A 95 -0.68 12.08 -8.63
C ASN A 95 -2.01 11.30 -8.68
N PRO A 96 -2.92 11.66 -9.61
CA PRO A 96 -4.22 11.02 -9.70
C PRO A 96 -4.18 9.54 -10.11
N LYS A 97 -3.03 9.03 -10.54
CA LYS A 97 -2.86 7.62 -10.92
C LYS A 97 -2.62 6.71 -9.72
N ALA A 98 -2.39 7.28 -8.54
CA ALA A 98 -2.13 6.55 -7.31
C ALA A 98 -3.10 6.97 -6.21
N TYR A 99 -3.26 6.09 -5.23
CA TYR A 99 -4.13 6.35 -4.09
C TYR A 99 -3.50 5.84 -2.79
N TYR A 100 -3.90 6.47 -1.67
CA TYR A 100 -3.67 5.93 -0.33
C TYR A 100 -4.94 5.25 0.15
N GLU A 101 -4.80 4.10 0.79
CA GLU A 101 -5.88 3.43 1.49
C GLU A 101 -5.49 3.24 2.95
N PHE A 102 -6.40 3.60 3.84
CA PHE A 102 -6.16 3.56 5.28
C PHE A 102 -6.95 2.42 5.91
N PHE A 103 -6.38 1.76 6.90
CA PHE A 103 -7.00 0.64 7.63
C PHE A 103 -7.13 1.06 9.09
N PRO A 104 -8.26 1.72 9.47
CA PRO A 104 -8.43 2.18 10.83
C PRO A 104 -9.06 1.11 11.72
N GLU A 105 -8.66 1.11 12.98
CA GLU A 105 -9.31 0.37 14.05
C GLU A 105 -9.52 1.33 15.21
N LYS A 106 -10.77 1.43 15.70
CA LYS A 106 -11.15 2.33 16.81
C LYS A 106 -10.65 3.78 16.59
N GLY A 107 -10.74 4.26 15.37
CA GLY A 107 -10.36 5.64 15.03
C GLY A 107 -8.86 5.89 14.89
N ILE A 108 -8.02 4.85 14.94
CA ILE A 108 -6.58 4.93 14.77
C ILE A 108 -6.15 4.15 13.53
N VAL A 109 -5.29 4.73 12.71
CA VAL A 109 -4.74 4.04 11.53
C VAL A 109 -3.80 2.93 11.98
N THR A 110 -4.14 1.68 11.65
CA THR A 110 -3.31 0.50 11.93
C THR A 110 -2.61 -0.03 10.70
N GLY A 111 -3.01 0.43 9.52
CA GLY A 111 -2.38 0.08 8.24
C GLY A 111 -2.57 1.19 7.22
N LEU A 112 -1.63 1.28 6.29
CA LEU A 112 -1.64 2.25 5.21
C LEU A 112 -1.03 1.61 3.98
N ALA A 113 -1.71 1.71 2.86
CA ALA A 113 -1.22 1.23 1.57
C ALA A 113 -1.18 2.34 0.54
N LEU A 114 -0.17 2.30 -0.33
CA LEU A 114 -0.07 3.12 -1.53
C LEU A 114 -0.28 2.19 -2.72
N GLY A 115 -1.26 2.49 -3.56
CA GLY A 115 -1.58 1.65 -4.71
C GLY A 115 -1.70 2.44 -6.00
N LEU A 116 -1.49 1.76 -7.12
CA LEU A 116 -1.85 2.29 -8.43
C LEU A 116 -3.35 2.11 -8.65
N GLY A 117 -3.99 3.11 -9.28
CA GLY A 117 -5.42 3.01 -9.62
C GLY A 117 -5.74 1.84 -10.55
N THR A 118 -4.76 1.39 -11.33
CA THR A 118 -4.88 0.25 -12.26
C THR A 118 -4.44 -1.07 -11.67
N GLN A 119 -4.11 -1.12 -10.37
CA GLN A 119 -3.61 -2.34 -9.75
C GLN A 119 -4.64 -3.49 -9.83
N ASP A 120 -4.14 -4.69 -10.02
CA ASP A 120 -4.93 -5.92 -10.17
C ASP A 120 -4.55 -6.97 -9.09
N CYS A 121 -3.96 -6.54 -7.98
CA CYS A 121 -3.44 -7.43 -6.96
C CYS A 121 -4.41 -7.65 -5.79
N VAL A 122 -5.11 -6.62 -5.39
CA VAL A 122 -6.06 -6.65 -4.25
C VAL A 122 -7.30 -5.84 -4.58
N SER A 123 -8.39 -6.19 -3.92
CA SER A 123 -9.67 -5.50 -4.10
C SER A 123 -10.08 -4.73 -2.84
#